data_e07235c67c821501e5f965d519e78df5
#
_entry.id   e07235c67c821501e5f965d519e78df5
#
_cell.length_a   1.000
_cell.length_b   1.000
_cell.length_c   1.000
_cell.angle_alpha   90.00
_cell.angle_beta   90.00
_cell.angle_gamma   90.00
#
_symmetry.space_group_name_H-M   'P 1'
#
loop_
_entity.id
_entity.type
_entity.pdbx_description
1 polymer ?
#
loop_
_entity_poly.entity_id
_entity_poly.type
_entity_poly.pdbx_seq_one_letter_code
_entity_poly.pdbx_strand_id
1 'polypeptide(L)'
;MTNKEWFKEAKFGMMIHWGLYSLLAGEYNGQRYDYDDEMVKGWDPVGEWIMPRYEIPISEYEKLAQAFNPVFFDADEWVALAKEAGMKYIVITSKHHEGFALFKSEADPFNVVDATPFKRDIIKELADACKRADMKFG
;
A
#
# COMPACT_ATOMS: atom_id res chain seq x y z
N MET A 1 17.03 -18.48 17.43
CA MET A 1 16.88 -18.10 16.01
C MET A 1 16.87 -16.58 15.90
N THR A 2 17.78 -15.99 15.15
CA THR A 2 17.79 -14.55 14.85
C THR A 2 16.69 -14.20 13.86
N ASN A 3 16.27 -12.91 13.78
CA ASN A 3 15.28 -12.48 12.77
C ASN A 3 15.73 -12.79 11.34
N LYS A 4 17.03 -12.74 11.08
CA LYS A 4 17.59 -13.04 9.75
C LYS A 4 17.51 -14.53 9.40
N GLU A 5 17.76 -15.41 10.35
CA GLU A 5 17.60 -16.86 10.18
C GLU A 5 16.13 -17.21 9.97
N TRP A 6 15.26 -16.66 10.81
CA TRP A 6 13.81 -16.85 10.67
C TRP A 6 13.32 -16.48 9.27
N PHE A 7 13.71 -15.30 8.76
CA PHE A 7 13.28 -14.83 7.44
C PHE A 7 13.74 -15.75 6.30
N LYS A 8 14.97 -16.28 6.40
CA LYS A 8 15.50 -17.24 5.42
C LYS A 8 14.72 -18.55 5.41
N GLU A 9 14.22 -18.99 6.57
CA GLU A 9 13.44 -20.21 6.70
C GLU A 9 11.97 -20.01 6.33
N ALA A 10 11.43 -18.80 6.53
CA ALA A 10 10.04 -18.45 6.23
C ALA A 10 9.70 -18.59 4.75
N LYS A 11 10.59 -18.15 3.85
CA LYS A 11 10.57 -18.30 2.37
C LYS A 11 9.35 -17.71 1.66
N PHE A 12 8.15 -17.83 2.22
CA PHE A 12 6.89 -17.45 1.58
C PHE A 12 6.11 -16.45 2.43
N GLY A 13 5.80 -15.30 1.87
CA GLY A 13 5.06 -14.23 2.50
C GLY A 13 4.29 -13.39 1.49
N MET A 14 3.42 -12.51 1.99
CA MET A 14 2.65 -11.56 1.20
C MET A 14 3.36 -10.20 1.22
N MET A 15 3.53 -9.59 0.06
CA MET A 15 3.94 -8.20 -0.09
C MET A 15 2.79 -7.39 -0.69
N ILE A 16 2.39 -6.31 -0.02
CA ILE A 16 1.29 -5.45 -0.43
C ILE A 16 1.83 -4.07 -0.76
N HIS A 17 1.63 -3.62 -2.01
CA HIS A 17 1.78 -2.23 -2.41
C HIS A 17 0.41 -1.59 -2.45
N TRP A 18 0.18 -0.58 -1.61
CA TRP A 18 -1.11 0.08 -1.51
C TRP A 18 -0.95 1.54 -1.11
N GLY A 19 -1.70 2.42 -1.75
CA GLY A 19 -1.69 3.85 -1.53
C GLY A 19 -2.70 4.54 -2.45
N LEU A 20 -2.66 5.86 -2.53
CA LEU A 20 -3.57 6.62 -3.40
C LEU A 20 -3.39 6.28 -4.88
N TYR A 21 -2.19 5.89 -5.30
CA TYR A 21 -1.91 5.43 -6.68
C TYR A 21 -2.80 4.24 -7.10
N SER A 22 -3.27 3.44 -6.16
CA SER A 22 -4.18 2.32 -6.45
C SER A 22 -5.53 2.79 -6.99
N LEU A 23 -5.97 4.00 -6.66
CA LEU A 23 -7.21 4.58 -7.19
C LEU A 23 -7.10 4.92 -8.68
N LEU A 24 -5.90 5.28 -9.14
CA LEU A 24 -5.65 5.66 -10.52
C LEU A 24 -5.50 4.45 -11.43
N ALA A 25 -5.16 3.28 -10.88
CA ALA A 25 -5.03 2.01 -11.60
C ALA A 25 -4.16 2.11 -12.88
N GLY A 26 -3.13 2.97 -12.86
CA GLY A 26 -2.24 3.20 -13.99
C GLY A 26 -2.79 4.17 -15.05
N GLU A 27 -3.87 4.90 -14.77
CA GLU A 27 -4.47 5.86 -15.70
C GLU A 27 -4.56 7.25 -15.09
N TYR A 28 -4.22 8.29 -15.87
CA TYR A 28 -4.39 9.68 -15.49
C TYR A 28 -4.74 10.55 -16.71
N ASN A 29 -5.79 11.37 -16.60
CA ASN A 29 -6.28 12.24 -17.67
C ASN A 29 -6.54 11.52 -19.01
N GLY A 30 -7.04 10.28 -18.95
CA GLY A 30 -7.31 9.46 -20.15
C GLY A 30 -6.05 8.87 -20.80
N GLN A 31 -4.89 9.06 -20.20
CA GLN A 31 -3.65 8.40 -20.59
C GLN A 31 -3.42 7.20 -19.69
N ARG A 32 -3.24 6.03 -20.27
CA ARG A 32 -2.94 4.79 -19.56
C ARG A 32 -1.47 4.42 -19.75
N TYR A 33 -0.85 3.86 -18.74
CA TYR A 33 0.44 3.20 -18.90
C TYR A 33 0.33 2.10 -19.94
N ASP A 34 1.01 2.29 -21.06
CA ASP A 34 1.24 1.24 -22.02
C ASP A 34 2.73 0.88 -22.01
N TYR A 35 3.04 -0.42 -22.12
CA TYR A 35 4.43 -0.90 -22.20
C TYR A 35 5.17 -0.36 -23.42
N ASP A 36 4.43 0.04 -24.46
CA ASP A 36 4.97 0.62 -25.70
C ASP A 36 5.13 2.15 -25.66
N ASP A 37 4.75 2.80 -24.54
CA ASP A 37 4.90 4.26 -24.40
C ASP A 37 6.37 4.65 -24.28
N GLU A 38 6.83 5.55 -25.16
CA GLU A 38 8.19 6.11 -25.14
C GLU A 38 8.54 6.73 -23.77
N MET A 39 7.53 7.24 -23.05
CA MET A 39 7.69 7.87 -21.73
C MET A 39 8.01 6.84 -20.63
N VAL A 40 7.70 5.56 -20.86
CA VAL A 40 8.00 4.44 -19.92
C VAL A 40 9.12 3.54 -20.43
N LYS A 41 9.74 3.84 -21.56
CA LYS A 41 10.88 3.08 -22.07
C LYS A 41 12.00 3.00 -21.06
N GLY A 42 12.28 1.78 -20.60
CA GLY A 42 13.34 1.50 -19.60
C GLY A 42 12.89 1.55 -18.13
N TRP A 43 11.58 1.73 -17.87
CA TRP A 43 11.01 1.68 -16.54
C TRP A 43 9.77 0.78 -16.56
N ASP A 44 9.65 -0.14 -15.60
CA ASP A 44 8.43 -0.92 -15.48
C ASP A 44 7.24 0.01 -15.17
N PRO A 45 6.07 -0.19 -15.80
CA PRO A 45 4.87 0.60 -15.56
C PRO A 45 4.24 0.19 -14.22
N VAL A 46 4.81 0.68 -13.12
CA VAL A 46 4.34 0.43 -11.77
C VAL A 46 3.53 1.63 -11.26
N GLY A 47 2.35 1.34 -10.72
CA GLY A 47 1.37 2.36 -10.36
C GLY A 47 1.84 3.36 -9.30
N GLU A 48 2.71 2.96 -8.39
CA GLU A 48 3.27 3.81 -7.33
C GLU A 48 4.16 4.95 -7.84
N TRP A 49 4.56 4.92 -9.11
CA TRP A 49 5.33 5.98 -9.76
C TRP A 49 4.47 6.92 -10.61
N ILE A 50 3.15 6.77 -10.60
CA ILE A 50 2.23 7.53 -11.47
C ILE A 50 2.34 9.03 -11.27
N MET A 51 2.50 9.50 -10.01
CA MET A 51 2.60 10.92 -9.70
C MET A 51 3.79 11.59 -10.40
N PRO A 52 5.05 11.14 -10.25
CA PRO A 52 6.17 11.77 -10.95
C PRO A 52 6.15 11.54 -12.46
N ARG A 53 5.63 10.42 -12.94
CA ARG A 53 5.62 10.11 -14.39
C ARG A 53 4.70 10.98 -15.18
N TYR A 54 3.52 11.28 -14.64
CA TYR A 54 2.57 12.20 -15.28
C TYR A 54 2.73 13.64 -14.77
N GLU A 55 3.80 13.92 -14.03
CA GLU A 55 4.07 15.24 -13.45
C GLU A 55 2.85 15.81 -12.72
N ILE A 56 2.10 14.93 -12.01
CA ILE A 56 0.87 15.31 -11.32
C ILE A 56 1.24 16.28 -10.19
N PRO A 57 0.72 17.51 -10.18
CA PRO A 57 0.99 18.45 -9.10
C PRO A 57 0.55 17.88 -7.75
N ILE A 58 1.33 18.08 -6.69
CA ILE A 58 1.01 17.60 -5.35
C ILE A 58 -0.40 18.02 -4.94
N SER A 59 -0.77 19.28 -5.19
CA SER A 59 -2.09 19.84 -4.88
C SER A 59 -3.27 19.15 -5.60
N GLU A 60 -3.00 18.48 -6.72
CA GLU A 60 -3.99 17.65 -7.42
C GLU A 60 -3.99 16.22 -6.86
N TYR A 61 -2.80 15.66 -6.64
CA TYR A 61 -2.65 14.31 -6.16
C TYR A 61 -3.26 14.12 -4.76
N GLU A 62 -3.05 15.07 -3.86
CA GLU A 62 -3.60 15.04 -2.50
C GLU A 62 -5.14 14.96 -2.47
N LYS A 63 -5.82 15.47 -3.49
CA LYS A 63 -7.29 15.37 -3.59
C LYS A 63 -7.79 13.93 -3.70
N LEU A 64 -6.95 13.00 -4.17
CA LEU A 64 -7.28 11.58 -4.25
C LEU A 64 -7.61 10.99 -2.87
N ALA A 65 -7.04 11.56 -1.80
CA ALA A 65 -7.34 11.11 -0.44
C ALA A 65 -8.84 11.17 -0.11
N GLN A 66 -9.59 12.10 -0.70
CA GLN A 66 -11.04 12.21 -0.50
C GLN A 66 -11.83 11.06 -1.16
N ALA A 67 -11.23 10.36 -2.13
CA ALA A 67 -11.81 9.18 -2.77
C ALA A 67 -11.32 7.86 -2.14
N PHE A 68 -10.29 7.90 -1.29
CA PHE A 68 -9.74 6.71 -0.65
C PHE A 68 -10.63 6.26 0.52
N ASN A 69 -11.55 5.35 0.22
CA ASN A 69 -12.51 4.83 1.20
C ASN A 69 -12.70 3.32 1.05
N PRO A 70 -11.73 2.50 1.45
CA PRO A 70 -11.78 1.05 1.29
C PRO A 70 -12.67 0.39 2.34
N VAL A 71 -13.99 0.61 2.26
CA VAL A 71 -14.98 0.15 3.25
C VAL A 71 -15.01 -1.36 3.47
N PHE A 72 -14.54 -2.14 2.48
CA PHE A 72 -14.46 -3.60 2.56
C PHE A 72 -13.12 -4.11 3.09
N PHE A 73 -12.21 -3.22 3.49
CA PHE A 73 -10.96 -3.66 4.10
C PHE A 73 -11.23 -4.34 5.45
N ASP A 74 -10.82 -5.58 5.54
CA ASP A 74 -10.83 -6.40 6.76
C ASP A 74 -9.46 -7.04 6.99
N ALA A 75 -8.78 -6.60 8.03
CA ALA A 75 -7.44 -7.07 8.34
C ALA A 75 -7.39 -8.54 8.76
N ASP A 76 -8.43 -9.02 9.46
CA ASP A 76 -8.50 -10.42 9.89
C ASP A 76 -8.75 -11.36 8.68
N GLU A 77 -9.56 -10.97 7.71
CA GLU A 77 -9.75 -11.72 6.46
C GLU A 77 -8.45 -11.80 5.65
N TRP A 78 -7.70 -10.70 5.51
CA TRP A 78 -6.42 -10.69 4.80
C TRP A 78 -5.40 -11.61 5.46
N VAL A 79 -5.30 -11.56 6.79
CA VAL A 79 -4.39 -12.42 7.55
C VAL A 79 -4.83 -13.88 7.47
N ALA A 80 -6.12 -14.18 7.55
CA ALA A 80 -6.65 -15.53 7.41
C ALA A 80 -6.31 -16.12 6.03
N LEU A 81 -6.51 -15.34 4.95
CA LEU A 81 -6.16 -15.73 3.58
C LEU A 81 -4.66 -16.04 3.45
N ALA A 82 -3.80 -15.17 3.98
CA ALA A 82 -2.36 -15.39 3.96
C ALA A 82 -1.97 -16.68 4.71
N LYS A 83 -2.58 -16.95 5.86
CA LYS A 83 -2.36 -18.21 6.63
C LYS A 83 -2.81 -19.44 5.86
N GLU A 84 -4.00 -19.39 5.28
CA GLU A 84 -4.56 -20.50 4.48
C GLU A 84 -3.66 -20.82 3.28
N ALA A 85 -3.10 -19.79 2.62
CA ALA A 85 -2.13 -19.94 1.54
C ALA A 85 -0.76 -20.46 2.02
N GLY A 86 -0.53 -20.62 3.32
CA GLY A 86 0.74 -21.11 3.90
C GLY A 86 1.81 -20.03 4.06
N MET A 87 1.47 -18.76 3.91
CA MET A 87 2.41 -17.63 4.10
C MET A 87 2.80 -17.49 5.57
N LYS A 88 4.02 -16.99 5.81
CA LYS A 88 4.62 -16.88 7.14
C LYS A 88 4.71 -15.44 7.63
N TYR A 89 4.55 -14.48 6.74
CA TYR A 89 4.62 -13.06 7.06
C TYR A 89 3.84 -12.22 6.04
N ILE A 90 3.46 -11.02 6.47
CA ILE A 90 2.89 -9.98 5.62
C ILE A 90 3.79 -8.74 5.72
N VAL A 91 4.09 -8.12 4.59
CA VAL A 91 4.77 -6.83 4.48
C VAL A 91 3.88 -5.88 3.68
N ILE A 92 3.76 -4.63 4.09
CA ILE A 92 3.00 -3.61 3.38
C ILE A 92 3.80 -2.31 3.27
N THR A 93 3.64 -1.61 2.14
CA THR A 93 4.16 -0.24 2.03
C THR A 93 3.34 0.68 2.92
N SER A 94 3.82 0.94 4.14
CA SER A 94 3.13 1.81 5.10
C SER A 94 3.08 3.28 4.67
N LYS A 95 4.09 3.72 3.91
CA LYS A 95 4.21 5.02 3.25
C LYS A 95 5.11 4.85 2.02
N HIS A 96 4.63 5.23 0.85
CA HIS A 96 5.39 5.10 -0.40
C HIS A 96 5.90 6.45 -0.91
N HIS A 97 6.45 6.50 -2.16
CA HIS A 97 7.02 7.71 -2.78
C HIS A 97 6.06 8.89 -2.88
N GLU A 98 4.76 8.63 -2.93
CA GLU A 98 3.70 9.64 -2.95
C GLU A 98 3.56 10.43 -1.64
N GLY A 99 4.16 9.93 -0.55
CA GLY A 99 4.12 10.57 0.76
C GLY A 99 2.85 10.30 1.59
N PHE A 100 1.87 9.58 1.07
CA PHE A 100 0.65 9.23 1.79
C PHE A 100 0.90 8.08 2.78
N ALA A 101 0.53 8.26 4.05
CA ALA A 101 0.71 7.26 5.09
C ALA A 101 -0.58 6.45 5.32
N LEU A 102 -0.47 5.11 5.33
CA LEU A 102 -1.58 4.19 5.66
C LEU A 102 -1.78 4.01 7.18
N PHE A 103 -1.16 4.86 7.99
CA PHE A 103 -1.24 4.88 9.45
C PHE A 103 -1.48 6.30 9.95
N LYS A 104 -2.00 6.43 11.18
CA LYS A 104 -2.11 7.74 11.85
C LYS A 104 -0.71 8.30 12.12
N SER A 105 -0.44 9.48 11.55
CA SER A 105 0.82 10.20 11.76
C SER A 105 0.58 11.49 12.53
N GLU A 106 1.38 11.72 13.58
CA GLU A 106 1.37 12.99 14.29
C GLU A 106 2.24 14.05 13.60
N ALA A 107 3.11 13.64 12.69
CA ALA A 107 4.03 14.53 11.99
C ALA A 107 3.45 15.13 10.71
N ASP A 108 2.46 14.44 10.09
CA ASP A 108 1.94 14.81 8.78
C ASP A 108 0.45 14.43 8.67
N PRO A 109 -0.46 15.39 8.40
CA PRO A 109 -1.88 15.10 8.22
C PRO A 109 -2.21 14.37 6.92
N PHE A 110 -1.24 14.24 5.99
CA PHE A 110 -1.42 13.48 4.75
C PHE A 110 -1.35 11.98 5.02
N ASN A 111 -2.37 11.49 5.72
CA ASN A 111 -2.49 10.09 6.13
C ASN A 111 -3.94 9.60 6.06
N VAL A 112 -4.10 8.28 6.10
CA VAL A 112 -5.39 7.60 5.92
C VAL A 112 -6.44 7.99 6.97
N VAL A 113 -6.02 8.33 8.19
CA VAL A 113 -6.96 8.68 9.26
C VAL A 113 -7.43 10.14 9.15
N ASP A 114 -6.51 11.06 8.85
CA ASP A 114 -6.83 12.49 8.84
C ASP A 114 -7.38 12.96 7.50
N ALA A 115 -6.80 12.50 6.38
CA ALA A 115 -7.07 13.01 5.05
C ALA A 115 -8.21 12.30 4.31
N THR A 116 -8.66 11.11 4.76
CA THR A 116 -9.62 10.30 4.02
C THR A 116 -10.98 10.18 4.74
N PRO A 117 -12.07 9.84 4.04
CA PRO A 117 -13.34 9.48 4.67
C PRO A 117 -13.28 8.15 5.42
N PHE A 118 -12.31 7.30 5.16
CA PHE A 118 -12.14 5.98 5.77
C PHE A 118 -11.86 6.04 7.27
N LYS A 119 -11.02 6.99 7.73
CA LYS A 119 -10.77 7.29 9.15
C LYS A 119 -10.22 6.14 10.00
N ARG A 120 -9.70 5.07 9.40
CA ARG A 120 -9.14 3.90 10.10
C ARG A 120 -7.65 3.78 9.83
N ASP A 121 -6.90 3.29 10.82
CA ASP A 121 -5.45 3.06 10.73
C ASP A 121 -5.19 1.64 10.21
N ILE A 122 -4.94 1.52 8.91
CA ILE A 122 -4.74 0.25 8.20
C ILE A 122 -3.56 -0.53 8.78
N ILE A 123 -2.45 0.17 9.04
CA ILE A 123 -1.24 -0.47 9.54
C ILE A 123 -1.45 -1.02 10.94
N LYS A 124 -2.10 -0.24 11.81
CA LYS A 124 -2.44 -0.70 13.16
C LYS A 124 -3.35 -1.93 13.13
N GLU A 125 -4.38 -1.90 12.30
CA GLU A 125 -5.33 -3.02 12.20
C GLU A 125 -4.66 -4.30 11.68
N LEU A 126 -3.80 -4.19 10.64
CA LEU A 126 -3.02 -5.33 10.15
C LEU A 126 -2.03 -5.85 11.18
N ALA A 127 -1.32 -4.98 11.89
CA ALA A 127 -0.40 -5.37 12.94
C ALA A 127 -1.11 -6.12 14.07
N ASP A 128 -2.28 -5.63 14.50
CA ASP A 128 -3.08 -6.26 15.54
C ASP A 128 -3.64 -7.62 15.07
N ALA A 129 -4.11 -7.72 13.82
CA ALA A 129 -4.60 -8.98 13.24
C ALA A 129 -3.47 -10.02 13.10
N CYS A 130 -2.32 -9.61 12.59
CA CYS A 130 -1.14 -10.47 12.50
C CYS A 130 -0.70 -10.99 13.88
N LYS A 131 -0.72 -10.11 14.89
CA LYS A 131 -0.41 -10.50 16.28
C LYS A 131 -1.40 -11.55 16.81
N ARG A 132 -2.70 -11.37 16.58
CA ARG A 132 -3.72 -12.37 16.99
C ARG A 132 -3.52 -13.71 16.31
N ALA A 133 -3.08 -13.69 15.06
CA ALA A 133 -2.89 -14.88 14.23
C ALA A 133 -1.48 -15.52 14.36
N ASP A 134 -0.60 -14.99 15.22
CA ASP A 134 0.83 -15.38 15.31
C ASP A 134 1.52 -15.35 13.93
N MET A 135 1.27 -14.28 13.16
CA MET A 135 1.90 -14.02 11.87
C MET A 135 2.88 -12.85 12.00
N LYS A 136 4.03 -12.92 11.36
CA LYS A 136 4.98 -11.81 11.34
C LYS A 136 4.47 -10.70 10.44
N PHE A 137 4.70 -9.44 10.86
CA PHE A 137 4.29 -8.24 10.14
C PHE A 137 5.45 -7.26 10.02
N GLY A 138 5.61 -6.65 8.85
CA GLY A 138 6.65 -5.68 8.52
C GLY A 138 6.19 -4.63 7.52
#